data_96ffd3f57e652c9d474be60e31aaad30
#
_entry.id   96ffd3f57e652c9d474be60e31aaad30
#
_cell.length_a   1.000
_cell.length_b   1.000
_cell.length_c   1.000
_cell.angle_alpha   90.00
_cell.angle_beta   90.00
_cell.angle_gamma   90.00
#
_symmetry.space_group_name_H-M   'P 1'
#
loop_
_entity.id
_entity.type
_entity.pdbx_description
1 polymer ?
#
loop_
_entity_poly.entity_id
_entity_poly.type
_entity_poly.pdbx_seq_one_letter_code
_entity_poly.pdbx_strand_id
1 'polypeptide(L)'
;MTTKQMDYCIELARTLNFSRAAENQFVSQPTLSYQIRLLEDEIGFAIFERSGKGASLTPAGAQFITFLTNMREDLKRAIEQGQNFSAKYRDSISISLIVRQAVYFLPEAMRLFAGSHPDVQIIPKFQYDNGMDDFLKNETDILFTLKEMTKQLPGVAVHDLFESHIYLIAQRDDPLAEKNLITAEDLHGRTLMVGGGSPNALRAVQHRLIATGKIEYFNSADHDTTLTNVAAGRGVCLAPGFLNDHSGQFAWIPFDCKESFSCVLCTHKEDKRESLKSFLELLKRLYREAVAFPL
;
A
#
# COMPACT_ATOMS: atom_id res chain seq x y z
N MET A 1 26.31 -15.06 -10.02
CA MET A 1 25.59 -13.94 -10.67
C MET A 1 26.01 -12.61 -10.07
N THR A 2 26.30 -11.59 -10.88
CA THR A 2 26.70 -10.23 -10.46
C THR A 2 25.68 -9.18 -10.90
N THR A 3 25.67 -8.01 -10.26
CA THR A 3 24.77 -6.90 -10.63
C THR A 3 25.01 -6.44 -12.09
N LYS A 4 26.24 -6.47 -12.58
CA LYS A 4 26.56 -6.16 -13.99
C LYS A 4 25.95 -7.17 -14.96
N GLN A 5 25.99 -8.45 -14.61
CA GLN A 5 25.36 -9.49 -15.43
C GLN A 5 23.84 -9.34 -15.48
N MET A 6 23.21 -8.94 -14.34
CA MET A 6 21.79 -8.58 -14.31
C MET A 6 21.49 -7.42 -15.26
N ASP A 7 22.27 -6.31 -15.15
CA ASP A 7 22.10 -5.12 -15.98
C ASP A 7 22.25 -5.45 -17.48
N TYR A 8 23.21 -6.32 -17.86
CA TYR A 8 23.39 -6.78 -19.24
C TYR A 8 22.20 -7.58 -19.75
N CYS A 9 21.65 -8.50 -18.94
CA CYS A 9 20.49 -9.28 -19.33
C CYS A 9 19.23 -8.42 -19.48
N ILE A 10 18.98 -7.50 -18.54
CA ILE A 10 17.84 -6.58 -18.59
C ILE A 10 17.94 -5.69 -19.84
N GLU A 11 19.13 -5.16 -20.13
CA GLU A 11 19.33 -4.30 -21.30
C GLU A 11 19.22 -5.06 -22.61
N LEU A 12 19.74 -6.30 -22.68
CA LEU A 12 19.56 -7.12 -23.87
C LEU A 12 18.09 -7.53 -24.08
N ALA A 13 17.35 -7.79 -23.02
CA ALA A 13 15.91 -8.07 -23.11
C ALA A 13 15.12 -6.87 -23.64
N ARG A 14 15.53 -5.65 -23.30
CA ARG A 14 14.92 -4.40 -23.76
C ARG A 14 15.21 -4.10 -25.24
N THR A 15 16.44 -4.38 -25.68
CA THR A 15 16.90 -4.02 -27.04
C THR A 15 16.76 -5.14 -28.04
N LEU A 16 16.78 -6.39 -27.59
CA LEU A 16 16.85 -7.63 -28.39
C LEU A 16 18.00 -7.61 -29.41
N ASN A 17 19.02 -6.81 -29.16
CA ASN A 17 20.17 -6.59 -30.04
C ASN A 17 21.45 -6.48 -29.21
N PHE A 18 22.36 -7.44 -29.38
CA PHE A 18 23.62 -7.53 -28.64
C PHE A 18 24.52 -6.29 -28.81
N SER A 19 24.64 -5.73 -30.03
CA SER A 19 25.48 -4.58 -30.27
C SER A 19 24.93 -3.35 -29.58
N ARG A 20 23.61 -3.10 -29.71
CA ARG A 20 22.94 -1.98 -29.07
C ARG A 20 22.94 -2.10 -27.54
N ALA A 21 22.72 -3.29 -27.01
CA ALA A 21 22.82 -3.52 -25.56
C ALA A 21 24.24 -3.26 -25.04
N ALA A 22 25.26 -3.68 -25.78
CA ALA A 22 26.66 -3.42 -25.41
C ALA A 22 27.02 -1.94 -25.43
N GLU A 23 26.57 -1.21 -26.47
CA GLU A 23 26.74 0.26 -26.55
C GLU A 23 26.10 0.95 -25.35
N ASN A 24 24.85 0.61 -25.02
CA ASN A 24 24.11 1.18 -23.89
C ASN A 24 24.76 0.86 -22.53
N GLN A 25 25.46 -0.26 -22.43
CA GLN A 25 26.16 -0.69 -21.21
C GLN A 25 27.66 -0.31 -21.22
N PHE A 26 28.11 0.48 -22.22
CA PHE A 26 29.48 0.95 -22.37
C PHE A 26 30.54 -0.18 -22.37
N VAL A 27 30.22 -1.31 -23.01
CA VAL A 27 31.11 -2.46 -23.16
C VAL A 27 31.15 -2.97 -24.60
N SER A 28 32.15 -3.82 -24.91
CA SER A 28 32.18 -4.45 -26.22
C SER A 28 31.11 -5.54 -26.34
N GLN A 29 30.58 -5.73 -27.55
CA GLN A 29 29.59 -6.78 -27.81
C GLN A 29 30.08 -8.20 -27.42
N PRO A 30 31.36 -8.59 -27.70
CA PRO A 30 31.90 -9.86 -27.22
C PRO A 30 31.87 -9.99 -25.69
N THR A 31 32.18 -8.92 -24.96
CA THR A 31 32.17 -8.89 -23.50
C THR A 31 30.76 -9.12 -22.96
N LEU A 32 29.77 -8.38 -23.46
CA LEU A 32 28.37 -8.54 -23.03
C LEU A 32 27.87 -9.96 -23.33
N SER A 33 28.14 -10.47 -24.56
CA SER A 33 27.75 -11.83 -24.96
C SER A 33 28.38 -12.92 -24.09
N TYR A 34 29.65 -12.75 -23.72
CA TYR A 34 30.36 -13.66 -22.83
C TYR A 34 29.77 -13.66 -21.41
N GLN A 35 29.51 -12.49 -20.86
CA GLN A 35 28.95 -12.36 -19.51
C GLN A 35 27.54 -12.94 -19.40
N ILE A 36 26.72 -12.78 -20.43
CA ILE A 36 25.38 -13.39 -20.46
C ILE A 36 25.51 -14.90 -20.54
N ARG A 37 26.42 -15.44 -21.37
CA ARG A 37 26.64 -16.89 -21.42
C ARG A 37 27.08 -17.46 -20.08
N LEU A 38 28.05 -16.78 -19.39
CA LEU A 38 28.46 -17.22 -18.05
C LEU A 38 27.30 -17.27 -17.07
N LEU A 39 26.38 -16.31 -17.16
CA LEU A 39 25.18 -16.34 -16.31
C LEU A 39 24.25 -17.48 -16.68
N GLU A 40 23.99 -17.71 -17.96
CA GLU A 40 23.16 -18.83 -18.43
C GLU A 40 23.75 -20.18 -18.00
N ASP A 41 25.08 -20.33 -18.08
CA ASP A 41 25.78 -21.52 -17.61
C ASP A 41 25.67 -21.72 -16.09
N GLU A 42 25.75 -20.61 -15.32
CA GLU A 42 25.61 -20.62 -13.83
C GLU A 42 24.19 -21.01 -13.40
N ILE A 43 23.16 -20.47 -14.06
CA ILE A 43 21.76 -20.73 -13.70
C ILE A 43 21.19 -22.02 -14.32
N GLY A 44 21.87 -22.59 -15.30
CA GLY A 44 21.53 -23.88 -15.92
C GLY A 44 20.45 -23.85 -16.99
N PHE A 45 20.07 -22.66 -17.50
CA PHE A 45 19.14 -22.52 -18.62
C PHE A 45 19.45 -21.28 -19.48
N ALA A 46 19.03 -21.33 -20.75
CA ALA A 46 19.19 -20.21 -21.68
C ALA A 46 18.11 -19.14 -21.41
N ILE A 47 18.54 -17.90 -21.26
CA ILE A 47 17.65 -16.72 -21.15
C ILE A 47 17.28 -16.25 -22.56
N PHE A 48 18.25 -16.31 -23.50
CA PHE A 48 18.09 -15.81 -24.87
C PHE A 48 18.32 -16.89 -25.91
N GLU A 49 17.49 -16.87 -26.94
CA GLU A 49 17.77 -17.55 -28.22
C GLU A 49 18.44 -16.59 -29.17
N ARG A 50 19.51 -17.07 -29.83
CA ARG A 50 20.28 -16.28 -30.81
C ARG A 50 19.80 -16.62 -32.23
N SER A 51 19.49 -15.62 -33.01
CA SER A 51 19.13 -15.75 -34.41
C SER A 51 19.98 -14.83 -35.27
N GLY A 52 20.03 -15.05 -36.58
CA GLY A 52 20.70 -14.15 -37.51
C GLY A 52 20.10 -12.73 -37.56
N LYS A 53 18.96 -12.49 -36.90
CA LYS A 53 18.29 -11.19 -36.82
C LYS A 53 18.41 -10.52 -35.46
N GLY A 54 19.09 -11.13 -34.48
CA GLY A 54 19.24 -10.59 -33.12
C GLY A 54 19.04 -11.64 -32.03
N ALA A 55 18.44 -11.24 -30.91
CA ALA A 55 18.07 -12.10 -29.78
C ALA A 55 16.55 -12.13 -29.60
N SER A 56 16.05 -13.23 -29.06
CA SER A 56 14.68 -13.35 -28.52
C SER A 56 14.75 -14.00 -27.14
N LEU A 57 13.76 -13.73 -26.29
CA LEU A 57 13.67 -14.36 -24.99
C LEU A 57 13.14 -15.80 -25.13
N THR A 58 13.72 -16.74 -24.38
CA THR A 58 13.08 -18.03 -24.13
C THR A 58 11.88 -17.85 -23.17
N PRO A 59 10.92 -18.80 -23.10
CA PRO A 59 9.85 -18.71 -22.10
C PRO A 59 10.37 -18.61 -20.66
N ALA A 60 11.41 -19.38 -20.31
CA ALA A 60 12.07 -19.31 -19.02
C ALA A 60 12.80 -17.96 -18.83
N GLY A 61 13.46 -17.47 -19.89
CA GLY A 61 14.12 -16.16 -19.91
C GLY A 61 13.16 -15.02 -19.66
N ALA A 62 11.96 -15.01 -20.23
CA ALA A 62 10.98 -13.97 -20.03
C ALA A 62 10.55 -13.83 -18.56
N GLN A 63 10.29 -14.97 -17.90
CA GLN A 63 9.98 -15.00 -16.46
C GLN A 63 11.19 -14.52 -15.62
N PHE A 64 12.37 -15.01 -15.96
CA PHE A 64 13.60 -14.67 -15.24
C PHE A 64 13.98 -13.21 -15.37
N ILE A 65 13.81 -12.57 -16.54
CA ILE A 65 14.04 -11.14 -16.75
C ILE A 65 13.10 -10.30 -15.91
N THR A 66 11.83 -10.67 -15.78
CA THR A 66 10.88 -9.99 -14.90
C THR A 66 11.36 -10.02 -13.44
N PHE A 67 11.81 -11.18 -12.99
CA PHE A 67 12.37 -11.34 -11.64
C PHE A 67 13.65 -10.53 -11.44
N LEU A 68 14.59 -10.57 -12.41
CA LEU A 68 15.82 -9.78 -12.35
C LEU A 68 15.56 -8.28 -12.29
N THR A 69 14.58 -7.80 -13.06
CA THR A 69 14.21 -6.38 -13.07
C THR A 69 13.73 -5.93 -11.69
N ASN A 70 12.79 -6.68 -11.09
CA ASN A 70 12.29 -6.39 -9.74
C ASN A 70 13.41 -6.42 -8.69
N MET A 71 14.25 -7.46 -8.72
CA MET A 71 15.40 -7.59 -7.81
C MET A 71 16.39 -6.42 -7.95
N ARG A 72 16.63 -5.96 -9.18
CA ARG A 72 17.53 -4.83 -9.45
C ARG A 72 17.00 -3.51 -8.90
N GLU A 73 15.70 -3.30 -9.03
CA GLU A 73 15.01 -2.13 -8.46
C GLU A 73 14.99 -2.18 -6.93
N ASP A 74 14.75 -3.35 -6.33
CA ASP A 74 14.78 -3.55 -4.88
C ASP A 74 16.17 -3.27 -4.31
N LEU A 75 17.22 -3.79 -4.96
CA LEU A 75 18.60 -3.52 -4.59
C LEU A 75 18.93 -2.03 -4.69
N LYS A 76 18.48 -1.35 -5.75
CA LYS A 76 18.68 0.09 -5.91
C LYS A 76 18.03 0.85 -4.76
N ARG A 77 16.77 0.54 -4.45
CA ARG A 77 16.03 1.14 -3.32
C ARG A 77 16.73 0.91 -1.98
N ALA A 78 17.22 -0.30 -1.74
CA ALA A 78 17.94 -0.63 -0.52
C ALA A 78 19.25 0.17 -0.38
N ILE A 79 20.00 0.36 -1.47
CA ILE A 79 21.23 1.17 -1.49
C ILE A 79 20.89 2.64 -1.21
N GLU A 80 19.88 3.21 -1.89
CA GLU A 80 19.46 4.60 -1.70
C GLU A 80 18.99 4.84 -0.24
N GLN A 81 18.22 3.91 0.31
CA GLN A 81 17.82 3.96 1.71
C GLN A 81 19.01 3.91 2.66
N GLY A 82 19.97 3.00 2.43
CA GLY A 82 21.19 2.90 3.22
C GLY A 82 22.04 4.17 3.14
N GLN A 83 22.16 4.79 1.98
CA GLN A 83 22.87 6.07 1.80
C GLN A 83 22.19 7.22 2.57
N ASN A 84 20.86 7.31 2.49
CA ASN A 84 20.10 8.31 3.23
C ASN A 84 20.24 8.10 4.74
N PHE A 85 20.21 6.84 5.19
CA PHE A 85 20.33 6.47 6.59
C PHE A 85 21.72 6.80 7.16
N SER A 86 22.79 6.41 6.48
CA SER A 86 24.16 6.55 6.96
C SER A 86 24.63 8.00 7.14
N ALA A 87 23.99 8.95 6.43
CA ALA A 87 24.40 10.34 6.42
C ALA A 87 23.84 11.17 7.58
N LYS A 88 22.66 10.81 8.12
CA LYS A 88 21.92 11.69 9.03
C LYS A 88 21.29 10.96 10.23
N TYR A 89 20.83 9.72 10.05
CA TYR A 89 20.01 9.04 11.04
C TYR A 89 20.77 7.90 11.74
N ARG A 90 20.54 7.73 13.04
CA ARG A 90 21.08 6.62 13.87
C ARG A 90 20.09 5.50 14.07
N ASP A 91 18.78 5.79 13.90
CA ASP A 91 17.70 4.83 14.06
C ASP A 91 16.60 5.14 13.05
N SER A 92 15.75 4.16 12.78
CA SER A 92 14.55 4.34 11.94
C SER A 92 13.37 3.60 12.56
N ILE A 93 12.18 4.13 12.29
CA ILE A 93 10.89 3.50 12.62
C ILE A 93 10.09 3.41 11.33
N SER A 94 9.88 2.19 10.87
CA SER A 94 9.05 1.91 9.69
C SER A 94 7.61 1.65 10.12
N ILE A 95 6.65 2.25 9.40
CA ILE A 95 5.22 2.07 9.63
C ILE A 95 4.54 1.60 8.35
N SER A 96 3.91 0.42 8.38
CA SER A 96 3.12 -0.12 7.29
C SER A 96 1.67 0.35 7.37
N LEU A 97 1.17 0.86 6.26
CA LEU A 97 -0.15 1.47 6.10
C LEU A 97 -0.82 0.92 4.85
N ILE A 98 -2.15 0.72 4.91
CA ILE A 98 -2.95 0.31 3.76
C ILE A 98 -2.98 1.43 2.71
N VAL A 99 -3.23 2.66 3.15
CA VAL A 99 -3.29 3.88 2.32
C VAL A 99 -2.78 5.06 3.12
N ARG A 100 -2.40 6.14 2.44
CA ARG A 100 -1.83 7.34 3.06
C ARG A 100 -2.72 7.95 4.15
N GLN A 101 -4.01 7.99 3.93
CA GLN A 101 -5.00 8.60 4.83
C GLN A 101 -5.36 7.73 6.03
N ALA A 102 -5.01 6.44 6.06
CA ALA A 102 -5.36 5.52 7.14
C ALA A 102 -4.89 5.99 8.53
N VAL A 103 -3.78 6.74 8.58
CA VAL A 103 -3.33 7.45 9.78
C VAL A 103 -3.18 8.93 9.46
N TYR A 104 -4.29 9.67 9.54
CA TYR A 104 -4.37 11.07 9.11
C TYR A 104 -3.32 11.98 9.74
N PHE A 105 -3.09 11.84 11.05
CA PHE A 105 -2.11 12.66 11.77
C PHE A 105 -0.66 12.20 11.62
N LEU A 106 -0.36 11.19 10.80
CA LEU A 106 1.00 10.71 10.60
C LEU A 106 1.96 11.81 10.11
N PRO A 107 1.63 12.65 9.11
CA PRO A 107 2.54 13.71 8.67
C PRO A 107 2.84 14.73 9.77
N GLU A 108 1.86 15.08 10.58
CA GLU A 108 2.06 15.99 11.72
C GLU A 108 2.90 15.35 12.82
N ALA A 109 2.63 14.07 13.15
CA ALA A 109 3.42 13.33 14.10
C ALA A 109 4.89 13.23 13.65
N MET A 110 5.15 12.95 12.37
CA MET A 110 6.51 12.92 11.81
C MET A 110 7.20 14.27 11.96
N ARG A 111 6.52 15.37 11.67
CA ARG A 111 7.06 16.73 11.80
C ARG A 111 7.41 17.08 13.26
N LEU A 112 6.52 16.79 14.19
CA LEU A 112 6.73 17.06 15.61
C LEU A 112 7.83 16.16 16.20
N PHE A 113 7.82 14.87 15.80
CA PHE A 113 8.80 13.90 16.27
C PHE A 113 10.22 14.25 15.82
N ALA A 114 10.40 14.69 14.58
CA ALA A 114 11.70 15.13 14.06
C ALA A 114 12.31 16.30 14.86
N GLY A 115 11.47 17.13 15.50
CA GLY A 115 11.93 18.22 16.38
C GLY A 115 12.58 17.72 17.66
N SER A 116 12.11 16.60 18.23
CA SER A 116 12.62 16.01 19.47
C SER A 116 13.59 14.85 19.25
N HIS A 117 13.51 14.19 18.09
CA HIS A 117 14.34 13.03 17.72
C HIS A 117 14.92 13.24 16.30
N PRO A 118 15.83 14.20 16.10
CA PRO A 118 16.33 14.56 14.78
C PRO A 118 17.21 13.48 14.13
N ASP A 119 17.67 12.52 14.91
CA ASP A 119 18.48 11.38 14.52
C ASP A 119 17.68 10.09 14.27
N VAL A 120 16.34 10.16 14.35
CA VAL A 120 15.44 9.03 14.08
C VAL A 120 14.59 9.32 12.85
N GLN A 121 14.63 8.43 11.85
CA GLN A 121 13.83 8.55 10.64
C GLN A 121 12.52 7.77 10.77
N ILE A 122 11.37 8.40 10.47
CA ILE A 122 10.10 7.69 10.28
C ILE A 122 9.92 7.34 8.81
N ILE A 123 9.70 6.06 8.50
CA ILE A 123 9.59 5.52 7.14
C ILE A 123 8.19 4.96 6.91
N PRO A 124 7.25 5.72 6.32
CA PRO A 124 5.95 5.15 5.92
C PRO A 124 6.12 4.22 4.71
N LYS A 125 5.52 3.04 4.81
CA LYS A 125 5.42 2.05 3.74
C LYS A 125 3.95 1.83 3.39
N PHE A 126 3.59 1.90 2.12
CA PHE A 126 2.21 1.72 1.65
C PHE A 126 2.11 0.39 0.92
N GLN A 127 1.33 -0.56 1.46
CA GLN A 127 1.23 -1.92 0.94
C GLN A 127 -0.20 -2.41 1.06
N TYR A 128 -0.85 -2.62 -0.08
CA TYR A 128 -2.24 -3.06 -0.12
C TYR A 128 -2.44 -4.51 0.34
N ASP A 129 -1.47 -5.41 0.06
CA ASP A 129 -1.65 -6.86 0.28
C ASP A 129 -0.64 -7.50 1.25
N ASN A 130 0.55 -6.96 1.41
CA ASN A 130 1.66 -7.64 2.11
C ASN A 130 2.17 -6.96 3.38
N GLY A 131 1.53 -5.90 3.85
CA GLY A 131 1.97 -5.18 5.05
C GLY A 131 2.01 -6.04 6.30
N MET A 132 1.12 -7.02 6.40
CA MET A 132 1.08 -7.97 7.50
C MET A 132 2.23 -8.98 7.42
N ASP A 133 2.54 -9.47 6.22
CA ASP A 133 3.63 -10.41 6.00
C ASP A 133 5.00 -9.78 6.29
N ASP A 134 5.23 -8.56 5.83
CA ASP A 134 6.46 -7.80 6.11
C ASP A 134 6.59 -7.52 7.62
N PHE A 135 5.49 -7.18 8.28
CA PHE A 135 5.48 -7.01 9.73
C PHE A 135 5.83 -8.31 10.45
N LEU A 136 5.26 -9.46 10.08
CA LEU A 136 5.57 -10.76 10.68
C LEU A 136 7.03 -11.20 10.45
N LYS A 137 7.65 -10.75 9.34
CA LYS A 137 9.08 -10.98 9.05
C LYS A 137 10.01 -10.00 9.73
N ASN A 138 9.52 -9.08 10.57
CA ASN A 138 10.27 -7.98 11.18
C ASN A 138 10.88 -6.99 10.17
N GLU A 139 10.28 -6.86 8.99
CA GLU A 139 10.68 -5.88 7.97
C GLU A 139 10.00 -4.52 8.17
N THR A 140 9.04 -4.45 9.12
CA THR A 140 8.33 -3.25 9.51
C THR A 140 8.14 -3.23 11.03
N ASP A 141 8.33 -2.07 11.67
CA ASP A 141 8.27 -1.91 13.12
C ASP A 141 6.85 -1.69 13.63
N ILE A 142 6.04 -0.99 12.86
CA ILE A 142 4.64 -0.65 13.19
C ILE A 142 3.74 -1.12 12.03
N LEU A 143 2.63 -1.78 12.36
CA LEU A 143 1.56 -2.12 11.42
C LEU A 143 0.28 -1.40 11.82
N PHE A 144 -0.31 -0.61 10.92
CA PHE A 144 -1.68 -0.15 11.05
C PHE A 144 -2.64 -1.25 10.56
N THR A 145 -3.63 -1.61 11.40
CA THR A 145 -4.61 -2.64 11.04
C THR A 145 -5.91 -2.46 11.85
N LEU A 146 -6.90 -3.28 11.58
CA LEU A 146 -8.12 -3.38 12.38
C LEU A 146 -7.91 -4.34 13.54
N LYS A 147 -8.47 -4.02 14.71
CA LYS A 147 -8.31 -4.81 15.94
C LYS A 147 -8.73 -6.28 15.76
N GLU A 148 -9.74 -6.55 14.94
CA GLU A 148 -10.20 -7.91 14.65
C GLU A 148 -9.12 -8.77 13.96
N MET A 149 -8.24 -8.15 13.16
CA MET A 149 -7.16 -8.82 12.44
C MET A 149 -5.98 -9.19 13.36
N THR A 150 -5.84 -8.51 14.50
CA THR A 150 -4.73 -8.75 15.42
C THR A 150 -4.77 -10.12 16.09
N LYS A 151 -5.93 -10.78 16.12
CA LYS A 151 -6.10 -12.13 16.68
C LYS A 151 -5.23 -13.19 15.98
N GLN A 152 -4.82 -12.91 14.76
CA GLN A 152 -4.00 -13.80 13.94
C GLN A 152 -2.50 -13.47 14.03
N LEU A 153 -2.10 -12.43 14.79
CA LEU A 153 -0.74 -11.95 14.89
C LEU A 153 -0.09 -12.42 16.19
N PRO A 154 0.82 -13.40 16.18
CA PRO A 154 1.56 -13.81 17.36
C PRO A 154 2.61 -12.76 17.76
N GLY A 155 2.91 -12.64 19.06
CA GLY A 155 4.05 -11.85 19.53
C GLY A 155 3.91 -10.33 19.39
N VAL A 156 2.69 -9.80 19.18
CA VAL A 156 2.46 -8.37 18.98
C VAL A 156 1.93 -7.67 20.23
N ALA A 157 2.30 -6.41 20.41
CA ALA A 157 1.65 -5.46 21.29
C ALA A 157 0.67 -4.63 20.47
N VAL A 158 -0.58 -4.54 20.94
CA VAL A 158 -1.66 -3.83 20.25
C VAL A 158 -1.92 -2.51 20.95
N HIS A 159 -1.93 -1.43 20.19
CA HIS A 159 -2.14 -0.07 20.67
C HIS A 159 -3.38 0.51 20.02
N ASP A 160 -4.46 0.70 20.78
CA ASP A 160 -5.67 1.34 20.30
C ASP A 160 -5.35 2.77 19.85
N LEU A 161 -5.82 3.16 18.66
CA LEU A 161 -5.54 4.47 18.07
C LEU A 161 -6.81 5.32 17.99
N PHE A 162 -7.82 4.87 17.24
CA PHE A 162 -9.12 5.52 17.13
C PHE A 162 -10.21 4.54 16.69
N GLU A 163 -11.47 4.97 16.85
CA GLU A 163 -12.63 4.28 16.32
C GLU A 163 -13.08 4.98 15.04
N SER A 164 -13.28 4.22 13.94
CA SER A 164 -13.73 4.74 12.66
C SER A 164 -15.14 4.25 12.35
N HIS A 165 -16.00 5.12 11.82
CA HIS A 165 -17.39 4.82 11.47
C HIS A 165 -17.56 4.60 9.98
N ILE A 166 -18.76 4.17 9.57
CA ILE A 166 -19.13 3.99 8.16
C ILE A 166 -19.72 5.29 7.63
N TYR A 167 -19.28 5.68 6.45
CA TYR A 167 -19.75 6.85 5.72
C TYR A 167 -20.31 6.44 4.37
N LEU A 168 -21.33 7.16 3.91
CA LEU A 168 -21.71 7.18 2.51
C LEU A 168 -20.76 8.12 1.77
N ILE A 169 -20.28 7.67 0.62
CA ILE A 169 -19.53 8.48 -0.34
C ILE A 169 -20.42 8.74 -1.56
N ALA A 170 -20.61 10.00 -1.90
CA ALA A 170 -21.38 10.46 -3.04
C ALA A 170 -20.64 11.59 -3.77
N GLN A 171 -21.08 11.92 -4.98
CA GLN A 171 -20.65 13.17 -5.64
C GLN A 171 -21.07 14.36 -4.79
N ARG A 172 -20.34 15.48 -4.89
CA ARG A 172 -20.62 16.67 -4.08
C ARG A 172 -21.95 17.35 -4.40
N ASP A 173 -22.41 17.18 -5.63
CA ASP A 173 -23.69 17.70 -6.14
C ASP A 173 -24.83 16.68 -6.01
N ASP A 174 -24.58 15.50 -5.42
CA ASP A 174 -25.62 14.53 -5.11
C ASP A 174 -26.54 15.10 -4.02
N PRO A 175 -27.88 15.00 -4.16
CA PRO A 175 -28.82 15.46 -3.11
C PRO A 175 -28.58 14.88 -1.72
N LEU A 176 -27.98 13.70 -1.62
CA LEU A 176 -27.60 13.10 -0.34
C LEU A 176 -26.46 13.85 0.37
N ALA A 177 -25.66 14.63 -0.36
CA ALA A 177 -24.57 15.42 0.21
C ALA A 177 -25.04 16.54 1.14
N GLU A 178 -26.30 16.96 1.04
CA GLU A 178 -26.91 17.98 1.91
C GLU A 178 -27.35 17.42 3.27
N LYS A 179 -27.37 16.10 3.44
CA LYS A 179 -27.80 15.43 4.68
C LYS A 179 -26.65 15.35 5.69
N ASN A 180 -27.00 15.43 6.97
CA ASN A 180 -26.05 15.24 8.07
C ASN A 180 -25.89 13.77 8.48
N LEU A 181 -26.87 12.90 8.11
CA LEU A 181 -26.90 11.48 8.41
C LEU A 181 -27.67 10.77 7.29
N ILE A 182 -27.15 9.64 6.82
CA ILE A 182 -27.78 8.79 5.82
C ILE A 182 -28.36 7.55 6.50
N THR A 183 -29.59 7.23 6.18
CA THR A 183 -30.26 6.01 6.60
C THR A 183 -30.37 4.98 5.46
N ALA A 184 -30.75 3.75 5.78
CA ALA A 184 -30.99 2.73 4.75
C ALA A 184 -32.11 3.13 3.77
N GLU A 185 -33.09 3.91 4.23
CA GLU A 185 -34.23 4.36 3.41
C GLU A 185 -33.80 5.37 2.35
N ASP A 186 -32.80 6.19 2.63
CA ASP A 186 -32.24 7.17 1.70
C ASP A 186 -31.57 6.52 0.48
N LEU A 187 -31.22 5.26 0.59
CA LEU A 187 -30.58 4.50 -0.49
C LEU A 187 -31.59 3.74 -1.38
N HIS A 188 -32.90 3.81 -1.09
CA HIS A 188 -33.90 3.15 -1.92
C HIS A 188 -33.88 3.71 -3.35
N GLY A 189 -33.85 2.83 -4.34
CA GLY A 189 -33.77 3.19 -5.75
C GLY A 189 -32.38 3.72 -6.20
N ARG A 190 -31.37 3.65 -5.33
CA ARG A 190 -29.98 4.02 -5.66
C ARG A 190 -29.18 2.77 -5.98
N THR A 191 -28.12 2.95 -6.77
CA THR A 191 -27.12 1.90 -7.03
C THR A 191 -26.00 2.01 -6.01
N LEU A 192 -25.83 0.96 -5.19
CA LEU A 192 -24.73 0.83 -4.23
C LEU A 192 -23.53 0.17 -4.90
N MET A 193 -22.42 0.88 -5.00
CA MET A 193 -21.14 0.33 -5.43
C MET A 193 -20.51 -0.44 -4.27
N VAL A 194 -20.22 -1.73 -4.45
CA VAL A 194 -19.63 -2.60 -3.44
C VAL A 194 -18.20 -2.90 -3.83
N GLY A 195 -17.23 -2.38 -3.07
CA GLY A 195 -15.81 -2.60 -3.32
C GLY A 195 -15.34 -3.99 -2.90
N GLY A 196 -14.46 -4.60 -3.69
CA GLY A 196 -13.70 -5.78 -3.28
C GLY A 196 -12.85 -5.50 -2.05
N GLY A 197 -12.65 -6.52 -1.19
CA GLY A 197 -11.81 -6.37 0.00
C GLY A 197 -12.44 -5.62 1.19
N SER A 198 -13.74 -5.32 1.14
CA SER A 198 -14.44 -4.67 2.27
C SER A 198 -14.27 -5.44 3.58
N PRO A 199 -13.96 -4.76 4.72
CA PRO A 199 -13.92 -5.38 6.04
C PRO A 199 -15.25 -6.04 6.41
N ASN A 200 -15.21 -7.04 7.30
CA ASN A 200 -16.38 -7.84 7.64
C ASN A 200 -17.57 -6.98 8.16
N ALA A 201 -17.30 -5.99 8.98
CA ALA A 201 -18.35 -5.09 9.49
C ALA A 201 -19.04 -4.31 8.36
N LEU A 202 -18.28 -3.74 7.42
CA LEU A 202 -18.84 -3.05 6.25
C LEU A 202 -19.63 -4.02 5.34
N ARG A 203 -19.08 -5.20 5.11
CA ARG A 203 -19.75 -6.24 4.29
C ARG A 203 -21.08 -6.64 4.89
N ALA A 204 -21.17 -6.77 6.22
CA ALA A 204 -22.43 -7.08 6.92
C ALA A 204 -23.49 -5.99 6.69
N VAL A 205 -23.11 -4.71 6.73
CA VAL A 205 -24.01 -3.59 6.42
C VAL A 205 -24.47 -3.64 4.98
N GLN A 206 -23.55 -3.80 4.02
CA GLN A 206 -23.85 -3.88 2.59
C GLN A 206 -24.81 -5.02 2.28
N HIS A 207 -24.59 -6.22 2.86
CA HIS A 207 -25.48 -7.38 2.69
C HIS A 207 -26.89 -7.11 3.23
N ARG A 208 -27.03 -6.46 4.41
CA ARG A 208 -28.35 -6.12 4.95
C ARG A 208 -29.11 -5.15 4.03
N LEU A 209 -28.42 -4.16 3.48
CA LEU A 209 -29.00 -3.19 2.55
C LEU A 209 -29.50 -3.87 1.27
N ILE A 210 -28.66 -4.69 0.66
CA ILE A 210 -28.97 -5.40 -0.59
C ILE A 210 -30.11 -6.42 -0.37
N ALA A 211 -30.14 -7.09 0.77
CA ALA A 211 -31.19 -8.08 1.10
C ALA A 211 -32.60 -7.48 1.19
N THR A 212 -32.73 -6.16 1.31
CA THR A 212 -34.05 -5.49 1.28
C THR A 212 -34.72 -5.58 -0.09
N GLY A 213 -33.97 -5.85 -1.17
CA GLY A 213 -34.44 -5.83 -2.55
C GLY A 213 -34.83 -4.44 -3.08
N LYS A 214 -34.57 -3.38 -2.31
CA LYS A 214 -34.90 -1.98 -2.67
C LYS A 214 -33.71 -1.18 -3.15
N ILE A 215 -32.52 -1.77 -3.14
CA ILE A 215 -31.25 -1.15 -3.49
C ILE A 215 -30.59 -2.00 -4.57
N GLU A 216 -30.30 -1.41 -5.70
CA GLU A 216 -29.48 -2.04 -6.73
C GLU A 216 -28.02 -2.03 -6.28
N TYR A 217 -27.20 -2.98 -6.76
CA TYR A 217 -25.80 -2.99 -6.44
C TYR A 217 -24.93 -3.39 -7.63
N PHE A 218 -23.68 -2.92 -7.58
CA PHE A 218 -22.66 -3.23 -8.57
C PHE A 218 -21.35 -3.54 -7.86
N ASN A 219 -20.74 -4.70 -8.15
CA ASN A 219 -19.46 -5.09 -7.57
C ASN A 219 -18.30 -4.42 -8.31
N SER A 220 -17.46 -3.71 -7.58
CA SER A 220 -16.21 -3.13 -8.05
C SER A 220 -15.03 -3.99 -7.59
N ALA A 221 -13.93 -3.96 -8.35
CA ALA A 221 -12.75 -4.78 -8.04
C ALA A 221 -12.07 -4.37 -6.71
N ASP A 222 -11.96 -3.06 -6.48
CA ASP A 222 -11.26 -2.46 -5.35
C ASP A 222 -11.85 -1.09 -4.99
N HIS A 223 -11.26 -0.41 -3.99
CA HIS A 223 -11.70 0.89 -3.51
C HIS A 223 -11.56 1.99 -4.57
N ASP A 224 -10.43 2.05 -5.27
CA ASP A 224 -10.17 3.09 -6.28
C ASP A 224 -11.10 2.95 -7.48
N THR A 225 -11.37 1.72 -7.93
CA THR A 225 -12.38 1.43 -8.95
C THR A 225 -13.77 1.84 -8.48
N THR A 226 -14.10 1.61 -7.20
CA THR A 226 -15.36 2.03 -6.60
C THR A 226 -15.51 3.56 -6.63
N LEU A 227 -14.49 4.30 -6.17
CA LEU A 227 -14.50 5.76 -6.19
C LEU A 227 -14.58 6.33 -7.60
N THR A 228 -13.91 5.70 -8.56
CA THR A 228 -13.99 6.09 -9.98
C THR A 228 -15.42 5.96 -10.52
N ASN A 229 -16.15 4.89 -10.16
CA ASN A 229 -17.53 4.72 -10.54
C ASN A 229 -18.47 5.75 -9.86
N VAL A 230 -18.21 6.07 -8.59
CA VAL A 230 -18.94 7.15 -7.88
C VAL A 230 -18.69 8.50 -8.56
N ALA A 231 -17.43 8.82 -8.88
CA ALA A 231 -17.07 10.05 -9.61
C ALA A 231 -17.73 10.13 -10.99
N ALA A 232 -17.96 9.00 -11.64
CA ALA A 232 -18.68 8.92 -12.92
C ALA A 232 -20.22 8.99 -12.78
N GLY A 233 -20.76 9.19 -11.57
CA GLY A 233 -22.20 9.29 -11.32
C GLY A 233 -22.96 7.95 -11.44
N ARG A 234 -22.26 6.82 -11.36
CA ARG A 234 -22.89 5.50 -11.52
C ARG A 234 -23.59 4.99 -10.25
N GLY A 235 -23.37 5.65 -9.11
CA GLY A 235 -23.97 5.29 -7.84
C GLY A 235 -23.24 5.90 -6.68
N VAL A 236 -23.50 5.36 -5.49
CA VAL A 236 -22.88 5.77 -4.22
C VAL A 236 -22.17 4.56 -3.60
N CYS A 237 -21.28 4.76 -2.64
CA CYS A 237 -20.68 3.64 -1.92
C CYS A 237 -20.61 3.90 -0.42
N LEU A 238 -20.47 2.82 0.36
CA LEU A 238 -20.16 2.88 1.78
C LEU A 238 -18.69 2.56 1.99
N ALA A 239 -18.03 3.32 2.85
CA ALA A 239 -16.63 3.09 3.20
C ALA A 239 -16.34 3.45 4.66
N PRO A 240 -15.27 2.88 5.26
CA PRO A 240 -14.77 3.31 6.55
C PRO A 240 -14.24 4.74 6.49
N GLY A 241 -14.48 5.53 7.54
CA GLY A 241 -14.04 6.92 7.63
C GLY A 241 -12.53 7.11 7.54
N PHE A 242 -11.73 6.12 7.99
CA PHE A 242 -10.27 6.17 7.89
C PHE A 242 -9.73 6.19 6.45
N LEU A 243 -10.58 5.92 5.45
CA LEU A 243 -10.23 6.03 4.03
C LEU A 243 -10.48 7.44 3.47
N ASN A 244 -11.07 8.35 4.25
CA ASN A 244 -11.30 9.73 3.82
C ASN A 244 -9.97 10.50 3.74
N ASP A 245 -9.61 10.97 2.56
CA ASP A 245 -8.41 11.77 2.33
C ASP A 245 -8.62 13.26 2.60
N HIS A 246 -9.85 13.67 2.92
CA HIS A 246 -10.27 15.05 3.16
C HIS A 246 -9.94 16.02 2.00
N SER A 247 -9.74 15.49 0.77
CA SER A 247 -9.49 16.32 -0.41
C SER A 247 -10.68 17.17 -0.83
N GLY A 248 -11.86 16.77 -0.37
CA GLY A 248 -13.10 17.39 -0.76
C GLY A 248 -13.58 17.02 -2.17
N GLN A 249 -13.02 15.99 -2.78
CA GLN A 249 -13.49 15.47 -4.07
C GLN A 249 -14.89 14.88 -3.97
N PHE A 250 -15.18 14.19 -2.86
CA PHE A 250 -16.46 13.56 -2.59
C PHE A 250 -17.12 14.16 -1.35
N ALA A 251 -18.44 13.99 -1.24
CA ALA A 251 -19.15 14.14 0.01
C ALA A 251 -19.03 12.86 0.83
N TRP A 252 -18.65 12.99 2.09
CA TRP A 252 -18.57 11.90 3.07
C TRP A 252 -19.62 12.18 4.15
N ILE A 253 -20.69 11.42 4.15
CA ILE A 253 -21.83 11.63 5.04
C ILE A 253 -21.94 10.45 6.00
N PRO A 254 -22.03 10.64 7.33
CA PRO A 254 -22.21 9.56 8.29
C PRO A 254 -23.38 8.66 7.90
N PHE A 255 -23.19 7.34 7.99
CA PHE A 255 -24.23 6.35 7.75
C PHE A 255 -24.77 5.80 9.07
N ASP A 256 -26.09 5.75 9.22
CA ASP A 256 -26.76 5.25 10.44
C ASP A 256 -26.64 3.72 10.55
N CYS A 257 -25.64 3.28 11.28
CA CYS A 257 -25.42 1.88 11.61
C CYS A 257 -24.64 1.74 12.94
N LYS A 258 -24.65 0.54 13.50
CA LYS A 258 -23.97 0.24 14.77
C LYS A 258 -22.51 -0.20 14.57
N GLU A 259 -22.19 -0.57 13.35
CA GLU A 259 -20.88 -1.10 13.00
C GLU A 259 -19.85 0.01 12.93
N SER A 260 -18.69 -0.28 13.51
CA SER A 260 -17.50 0.58 13.50
C SER A 260 -16.22 -0.26 13.34
N PHE A 261 -15.10 0.40 13.23
CA PHE A 261 -13.79 -0.22 13.05
C PHE A 261 -12.84 0.28 14.12
N SER A 262 -12.42 -0.58 15.05
CA SER A 262 -11.36 -0.26 15.99
C SER A 262 -10.02 -0.29 15.24
N CYS A 263 -9.49 0.89 14.92
CA CYS A 263 -8.20 1.07 14.26
C CYS A 263 -7.07 1.03 15.27
N VAL A 264 -6.05 0.21 15.03
CA VAL A 264 -4.96 -0.03 15.96
C VAL A 264 -3.61 0.04 15.27
N LEU A 265 -2.57 0.31 16.06
CA LEU A 265 -1.18 0.11 15.70
C LEU A 265 -0.65 -1.14 16.41
N CYS A 266 0.01 -2.03 15.66
CA CYS A 266 0.70 -3.18 16.22
C CYS A 266 2.20 -2.95 16.19
N THR A 267 2.89 -3.37 17.25
CA THR A 267 4.36 -3.41 17.34
C THR A 267 4.82 -4.77 17.82
N HIS A 268 6.08 -5.11 17.59
CA HIS A 268 6.68 -6.31 18.14
C HIS A 268 6.84 -6.18 19.66
N LYS A 269 6.43 -7.19 20.45
CA LYS A 269 6.56 -7.17 21.93
C LYS A 269 7.99 -7.05 22.41
N GLU A 270 8.94 -7.56 21.61
CA GLU A 270 10.37 -7.54 21.93
C GLU A 270 11.01 -6.17 21.64
N ASP A 271 10.39 -5.31 20.85
CA ASP A 271 10.92 -3.97 20.59
C ASP A 271 10.72 -3.05 21.79
N LYS A 272 11.83 -2.68 22.44
CA LYS A 272 11.86 -1.85 23.64
C LYS A 272 12.40 -0.44 23.38
N ARG A 273 12.61 -0.06 22.11
CA ARG A 273 13.14 1.25 21.76
C ARG A 273 12.29 2.38 22.35
N GLU A 274 12.94 3.31 23.03
CA GLU A 274 12.26 4.49 23.60
C GLU A 274 11.76 5.44 22.48
N SER A 275 12.48 5.52 21.35
CA SER A 275 12.07 6.24 20.17
C SER A 275 10.71 5.76 19.64
N LEU A 276 10.51 4.43 19.54
CA LEU A 276 9.26 3.81 19.12
C LEU A 276 8.11 4.15 20.07
N LYS A 277 8.32 4.00 21.39
CA LYS A 277 7.30 4.34 22.39
C LYS A 277 6.91 5.81 22.34
N SER A 278 7.91 6.70 22.24
CA SER A 278 7.68 8.14 22.13
C SER A 278 6.86 8.50 20.91
N PHE A 279 7.14 7.86 19.76
CA PHE A 279 6.39 8.09 18.51
C PHE A 279 4.94 7.61 18.62
N LEU A 280 4.70 6.41 19.20
CA LEU A 280 3.36 5.89 19.42
C LEU A 280 2.53 6.77 20.35
N GLU A 281 3.12 7.24 21.46
CA GLU A 281 2.40 8.14 22.38
C GLU A 281 2.10 9.50 21.76
N LEU A 282 2.99 10.02 20.91
CA LEU A 282 2.73 11.23 20.13
C LEU A 282 1.53 11.06 19.20
N LEU A 283 1.48 9.98 18.42
CA LEU A 283 0.34 9.67 17.55
C LEU A 283 -0.96 9.55 18.34
N LYS A 284 -0.98 8.77 19.42
CA LYS A 284 -2.17 8.63 20.28
C LYS A 284 -2.62 9.94 20.87
N ARG A 285 -1.69 10.82 21.26
CA ARG A 285 -2.00 12.15 21.79
C ARG A 285 -2.71 13.00 20.74
N LEU A 286 -2.21 13.04 19.49
CA LEU A 286 -2.83 13.82 18.41
C LEU A 286 -4.27 13.38 18.16
N TYR A 287 -4.54 12.07 18.14
CA TYR A 287 -5.92 11.58 17.99
C TYR A 287 -6.80 11.90 19.20
N ARG A 288 -6.29 11.85 20.42
CA ARG A 288 -7.06 12.22 21.63
C ARG A 288 -7.41 13.71 21.69
N GLU A 289 -6.53 14.56 21.20
CA GLU A 289 -6.71 16.03 21.19
C GLU A 289 -7.65 16.48 20.05
N ALA A 290 -7.82 15.69 19.02
CA ALA A 290 -8.63 15.97 17.84
C ALA A 290 -10.12 15.61 18.05
N VAL A 291 -10.76 16.12 19.09
CA VAL A 291 -12.13 15.76 19.55
C VAL A 291 -13.21 15.93 18.47
N ALA A 292 -13.00 16.77 17.46
CA ALA A 292 -13.97 17.08 16.40
C ALA A 292 -13.61 16.47 15.04
N PHE A 293 -12.59 15.60 14.98
CA PHE A 293 -12.17 15.02 13.72
C PHE A 293 -13.11 13.85 13.33
N PRO A 294 -13.78 13.90 12.17
CA PRO A 294 -14.67 12.83 11.71
C PRO A 294 -13.85 11.64 11.25
N LEU A 295 -13.89 10.56 12.00
CA LEU A 295 -13.20 9.29 11.72
C LEU A 295 -14.18 8.17 11.36
#